data_a4b03e26bdaba4e12d3ab5f84b00218b
#
_entry.id   a4b03e26bdaba4e12d3ab5f84b00218b
#
_cell.length_a   1.000
_cell.length_b   1.000
_cell.length_c   1.000
_cell.angle_alpha   90.00
_cell.angle_beta   90.00
_cell.angle_gamma   90.00
#
_symmetry.space_group_name_H-M   'P 1'
#
loop_
_entity.id
_entity.type
_entity.pdbx_description
1 polymer ?
#
loop_
_entity_poly.entity_id
_entity_poly.type
_entity_poly.pdbx_seq_one_letter_code
_entity_poly.pdbx_strand_id
1 'polypeptide(L)'
;MFCKIEDDKNLSCLIVHKEWGVKLGSEENKLGIHGSSTRQVFFENIKVPVENLLGERNKGFKIAMNALNAGRIKIGVANTAIGKRALKLGINYANEREQFGSKISEFGAIKEKICTMATRLYGLERSWNRVAHQIDE
;
A
#
# COMPACT_ATOMS: atom_id res chain seq x y z
N MET A 1 15.26 4.13 10.86
CA MET A 1 16.08 2.90 10.64
C MET A 1 15.73 1.86 11.69
N PHE A 2 15.55 0.59 11.30
CA PHE A 2 15.40 -0.52 12.23
C PHE A 2 16.70 -1.31 12.27
N CYS A 3 17.27 -1.53 13.45
CA CYS A 3 18.53 -2.24 13.63
C CYS A 3 18.58 -2.95 14.98
N LYS A 4 19.52 -3.87 15.14
CA LYS A 4 19.92 -4.39 16.43
C LYS A 4 21.02 -3.49 17.02
N ILE A 5 20.99 -3.28 18.31
CA ILE A 5 22.00 -2.53 19.04
C ILE A 5 22.82 -3.56 19.82
N GLU A 6 24.11 -3.63 19.58
CA GLU A 6 25.01 -4.61 20.21
C GLU A 6 24.47 -6.03 20.11
N ASP A 7 24.43 -6.75 21.23
CA ASP A 7 23.94 -8.13 21.33
C ASP A 7 22.42 -8.24 21.58
N ASP A 8 21.69 -7.16 21.32
CA ASP A 8 20.24 -7.15 21.51
C ASP A 8 19.55 -8.25 20.70
N LYS A 9 18.63 -8.96 21.34
CA LYS A 9 17.84 -10.02 20.69
C LYS A 9 16.85 -9.45 19.67
N ASN A 10 16.27 -8.28 19.97
CA ASN A 10 15.20 -7.67 19.20
C ASN A 10 15.67 -6.40 18.49
N LEU A 11 14.85 -5.90 17.56
CA LEU A 11 15.11 -4.67 16.84
C LEU A 11 14.75 -3.44 17.69
N SER A 12 15.55 -2.41 17.54
CA SER A 12 15.27 -1.04 17.96
C SER A 12 14.98 -0.17 16.73
N CYS A 13 14.38 1.00 16.94
CA CYS A 13 14.11 1.95 15.86
C CYS A 13 14.83 3.27 16.15
N LEU A 14 15.60 3.76 15.18
CA LEU A 14 16.36 5.01 15.28
C LEU A 14 15.89 6.00 14.20
N ILE A 15 15.77 7.29 14.57
CA ILE A 15 15.58 8.38 13.62
C ILE A 15 16.96 8.80 13.13
N VAL A 16 17.22 8.67 11.84
CA VAL A 16 18.50 9.02 11.21
C VAL A 16 18.27 10.09 10.18
N HIS A 17 18.96 11.21 10.29
CA HIS A 17 18.89 12.30 9.32
C HIS A 17 19.81 12.01 8.13
N LYS A 18 19.34 12.36 6.92
CA LYS A 18 20.07 12.13 5.68
C LYS A 18 21.42 12.83 5.67
N GLU A 19 21.49 14.01 6.25
CA GLU A 19 22.67 14.87 6.30
C GLU A 19 23.82 14.28 7.13
N TRP A 20 23.57 13.23 7.92
CA TRP A 20 24.59 12.57 8.73
C TRP A 20 25.47 11.60 7.93
N GLY A 21 25.41 11.66 6.60
CA GLY A 21 26.23 10.85 5.72
C GLY A 21 25.53 9.59 5.19
N VAL A 22 24.21 9.55 5.21
CA VAL A 22 23.45 8.46 4.60
C VAL A 22 23.66 8.45 3.09
N LYS A 23 24.14 7.32 2.56
CA LYS A 23 24.34 7.13 1.12
C LYS A 23 23.12 6.45 0.50
N LEU A 24 22.74 6.91 -0.69
CA LEU A 24 21.66 6.32 -1.47
C LEU A 24 22.27 5.61 -2.69
N GLY A 25 21.75 4.42 -2.97
CA GLY A 25 22.07 3.69 -4.20
C GLY A 25 21.36 4.25 -5.43
N SER A 26 21.51 3.55 -6.54
CA SER A 26 20.78 3.84 -7.78
C SER A 26 19.29 3.63 -7.61
N GLU A 27 18.50 4.21 -8.52
CA GLU A 27 17.07 3.99 -8.59
C GLU A 27 16.77 2.55 -8.99
N GLU A 28 15.84 1.90 -8.29
CA GLU A 28 15.40 0.54 -8.61
C GLU A 28 14.52 0.53 -9.86
N ASN A 29 14.74 -0.46 -10.73
CA ASN A 29 13.90 -0.69 -11.90
C ASN A 29 12.61 -1.42 -11.50
N LYS A 30 11.50 -0.68 -11.40
CA LYS A 30 10.21 -1.19 -10.93
C LYS A 30 9.25 -1.45 -12.08
N LEU A 31 8.27 -2.33 -11.88
CA LEU A 31 7.18 -2.57 -12.84
C LEU A 31 6.20 -1.39 -12.99
N GLY A 32 6.22 -0.43 -12.08
CA GLY A 32 5.36 0.75 -12.10
C GLY A 32 5.69 1.72 -10.98
N ILE A 33 4.88 2.77 -10.86
CA ILE A 33 5.05 3.84 -9.85
C ILE A 33 6.47 4.46 -9.96
N HIS A 34 6.92 4.71 -11.18
CA HIS A 34 8.26 5.26 -11.45
C HIS A 34 8.46 6.68 -10.89
N GLY A 35 7.39 7.43 -10.68
CA GLY A 35 7.43 8.75 -10.04
C GLY A 35 7.75 8.73 -8.54
N SER A 36 7.75 7.56 -7.89
CA SER A 36 8.16 7.40 -6.50
C SER A 36 9.53 6.75 -6.44
N SER A 37 10.51 7.44 -5.88
CA SER A 37 11.90 6.94 -5.74
C SER A 37 11.95 5.72 -4.82
N THR A 38 12.66 4.69 -5.27
CA THR A 38 12.96 3.48 -4.48
C THR A 38 14.43 3.16 -4.65
N ARG A 39 15.19 3.19 -3.56
CA ARG A 39 16.65 3.03 -3.57
C ARG A 39 17.13 2.22 -2.38
N GLN A 40 18.28 1.61 -2.52
CA GLN A 40 19.03 1.09 -1.39
C GLN A 40 19.55 2.26 -0.54
N VAL A 41 19.59 2.06 0.77
CA VAL A 41 20.06 3.07 1.73
C VAL A 41 21.19 2.46 2.54
N PHE A 42 22.36 3.09 2.53
CA PHE A 42 23.55 2.61 3.20
C PHE A 42 23.86 3.50 4.41
N PHE A 43 24.13 2.84 5.53
CA PHE A 43 24.49 3.46 6.80
C PHE A 43 25.90 2.98 7.19
N GLU A 44 26.92 3.79 6.91
CA GLU A 44 28.32 3.46 7.17
C GLU A 44 28.88 4.40 8.23
N ASN A 45 29.18 3.89 9.41
CA ASN A 45 29.78 4.63 10.52
C ASN A 45 29.04 5.93 10.91
N ILE A 46 27.72 5.94 10.77
CA ILE A 46 26.90 7.11 11.13
C ILE A 46 26.72 7.16 12.64
N LYS A 47 27.14 8.30 13.24
CA LYS A 47 26.91 8.57 14.66
C LYS A 47 25.47 9.07 14.85
N VAL A 48 24.66 8.29 15.56
CA VAL A 48 23.26 8.64 15.88
C VAL A 48 23.17 8.96 17.36
N PRO A 49 22.70 10.15 17.75
CA PRO A 49 22.48 10.50 19.15
C PRO A 49 21.47 9.55 19.83
N VAL A 50 21.65 9.31 21.13
CA VAL A 50 20.78 8.38 21.89
C VAL A 50 19.35 8.86 21.94
N GLU A 51 19.12 10.15 21.98
CA GLU A 51 17.81 10.82 21.97
C GLU A 51 17.02 10.58 20.66
N ASN A 52 17.69 10.10 19.62
CA ASN A 52 17.04 9.70 18.36
C ASN A 52 16.50 8.25 18.39
N LEU A 53 16.56 7.59 19.54
CA LEU A 53 15.85 6.32 19.74
C LEU A 53 14.35 6.59 19.73
N LEU A 54 13.67 6.01 18.75
CA LEU A 54 12.21 6.10 18.65
C LEU A 54 11.55 5.01 19.52
N GLY A 55 10.90 5.44 20.59
CA GLY A 55 10.31 4.55 21.58
C GLY A 55 11.37 3.91 22.49
N GLU A 56 11.19 2.64 22.83
CA GLU A 56 12.06 1.91 23.72
C GLU A 56 13.04 1.00 22.97
N ARG A 57 14.24 0.80 23.53
CA ARG A 57 15.21 -0.20 23.05
C ARG A 57 14.54 -1.59 23.00
N ASN A 58 14.82 -2.37 21.97
CA ASN A 58 14.22 -3.71 21.73
C ASN A 58 12.72 -3.72 21.37
N LYS A 59 12.06 -2.56 21.19
CA LYS A 59 10.64 -2.46 20.81
C LYS A 59 10.39 -2.00 19.38
N GLY A 60 11.43 -1.88 18.56
CA GLY A 60 11.33 -1.42 17.17
C GLY A 60 10.41 -2.27 16.29
N PHE A 61 10.32 -3.59 16.54
CA PHE A 61 9.42 -4.46 15.79
C PHE A 61 7.94 -4.06 15.95
N LYS A 62 7.52 -3.67 17.15
CA LYS A 62 6.14 -3.18 17.40
C LYS A 62 5.85 -1.92 16.58
N ILE A 63 6.82 -1.00 16.52
CA ILE A 63 6.70 0.24 15.73
C ILE A 63 6.58 -0.10 14.24
N ALA A 64 7.40 -1.01 13.72
CA ALA A 64 7.35 -1.45 12.33
C ALA A 64 5.98 -2.08 11.99
N MET A 65 5.44 -2.95 12.84
CA MET A 65 4.16 -3.60 12.62
C MET A 65 3.00 -2.59 12.62
N ASN A 66 2.99 -1.64 13.52
CA ASN A 66 1.96 -0.58 13.56
C ASN A 66 1.98 0.26 12.26
N ALA A 67 3.16 0.67 11.80
CA ALA A 67 3.29 1.39 10.54
C ALA A 67 2.81 0.57 9.32
N LEU A 68 3.16 -0.72 9.28
CA LEU A 68 2.74 -1.64 8.22
C LEU A 68 1.23 -1.89 8.23
N ASN A 69 0.61 -2.01 9.39
CA ASN A 69 -0.85 -2.22 9.50
C ASN A 69 -1.62 -1.03 8.92
N ALA A 70 -1.23 0.19 9.26
CA ALA A 70 -1.82 1.40 8.65
C ALA A 70 -1.62 1.42 7.11
N GLY A 71 -0.45 1.02 6.63
CA GLY A 71 -0.16 0.91 5.19
C GLY A 71 -1.05 -0.10 4.48
N ARG A 72 -1.25 -1.28 5.07
CA ARG A 72 -2.10 -2.36 4.50
C ARG A 72 -3.55 -1.92 4.31
N ILE A 73 -4.12 -1.19 5.27
CA ILE A 73 -5.48 -0.67 5.18
C ILE A 73 -5.59 0.34 4.04
N LYS A 74 -4.65 1.29 3.97
CA LYS A 74 -4.62 2.30 2.89
C LYS A 74 -4.55 1.67 1.51
N ILE A 75 -3.74 0.63 1.32
CA ILE A 75 -3.63 -0.10 0.05
C ILE A 75 -4.97 -0.78 -0.30
N GLY A 76 -5.64 -1.39 0.66
CA GLY A 76 -6.94 -2.02 0.46
C GLY A 76 -8.01 -1.03 0.00
N VAL A 77 -8.11 0.12 0.67
CA VAL A 77 -9.05 1.19 0.30
C VAL A 77 -8.73 1.76 -1.09
N ALA A 78 -7.44 2.02 -1.38
CA ALA A 78 -7.00 2.53 -2.68
C ALA A 78 -7.36 1.57 -3.82
N ASN A 79 -7.12 0.27 -3.65
CA ASN A 79 -7.47 -0.75 -4.64
C ASN A 79 -8.99 -0.84 -4.87
N THR A 80 -9.80 -0.68 -3.82
CA THR A 80 -11.25 -0.65 -3.96
C THR A 80 -11.71 0.57 -4.78
N ALA A 81 -11.13 1.75 -4.54
CA ALA A 81 -11.43 2.96 -5.31
C ALA A 81 -11.03 2.81 -6.80
N ILE A 82 -9.85 2.24 -7.07
CA ILE A 82 -9.40 1.93 -8.43
C ILE A 82 -10.36 0.94 -9.10
N GLY A 83 -10.76 -0.11 -8.40
CA GLY A 83 -11.72 -1.10 -8.88
C GLY A 83 -13.08 -0.48 -9.26
N LYS A 84 -13.60 0.42 -8.44
CA LYS A 84 -14.85 1.18 -8.74
C LYS A 84 -14.71 2.00 -10.02
N ARG A 85 -13.57 2.70 -10.19
CA ARG A 85 -13.31 3.47 -11.39
C ARG A 85 -13.22 2.57 -12.63
N ALA A 86 -12.51 1.45 -12.53
CA ALA A 86 -12.39 0.48 -13.62
C ALA A 86 -13.76 -0.09 -14.01
N LEU A 87 -14.59 -0.46 -13.04
CA LEU A 87 -15.95 -0.95 -13.28
C LEU A 87 -16.81 0.11 -14.00
N LYS A 88 -16.77 1.37 -13.57
CA LYS A 88 -17.48 2.46 -14.22
C LYS A 88 -17.07 2.63 -15.69
N LEU A 89 -15.76 2.61 -15.96
CA LEU A 89 -15.25 2.70 -17.33
C LEU A 89 -15.67 1.49 -18.17
N GLY A 90 -15.63 0.29 -17.60
CA GLY A 90 -16.08 -0.94 -18.25
C GLY A 90 -17.58 -0.92 -18.60
N ILE A 91 -18.42 -0.42 -17.70
CA ILE A 91 -19.86 -0.27 -17.94
C ILE A 91 -20.13 0.73 -19.06
N ASN A 92 -19.47 1.89 -19.03
CA ASN A 92 -19.63 2.91 -20.07
C ASN A 92 -19.23 2.33 -21.43
N TYR A 93 -18.07 1.70 -21.52
CA TYR A 93 -17.61 1.06 -22.75
C TYR A 93 -18.58 -0.02 -23.23
N ALA A 94 -19.11 -0.86 -22.34
CA ALA A 94 -20.08 -1.89 -22.70
C ALA A 94 -21.40 -1.32 -23.28
N ASN A 95 -21.80 -0.13 -22.82
CA ASN A 95 -22.97 0.57 -23.32
C ASN A 95 -22.77 1.33 -24.63
N GLU A 96 -21.52 1.56 -25.03
CA GLU A 96 -21.17 2.25 -26.24
C GLU A 96 -20.77 1.29 -27.38
N ARG A 97 -20.03 0.22 -27.04
CA ARG A 97 -19.50 -0.73 -28.02
C ARG A 97 -20.58 -1.61 -28.60
N GLU A 98 -20.69 -1.64 -29.92
CA GLU A 98 -21.59 -2.53 -30.67
C GLU A 98 -20.83 -3.66 -31.36
N GLN A 99 -21.37 -4.87 -31.28
CA GLN A 99 -20.95 -6.06 -32.01
C GLN A 99 -22.15 -6.96 -32.28
N PHE A 100 -22.16 -7.64 -33.42
CA PHE A 100 -23.24 -8.55 -33.82
C PHE A 100 -24.64 -7.88 -33.82
N GLY A 101 -24.69 -6.57 -34.13
CA GLY A 101 -25.93 -5.82 -34.20
C GLY A 101 -26.53 -5.36 -32.87
N SER A 102 -25.81 -5.51 -31.75
CA SER A 102 -26.24 -5.12 -30.42
C SER A 102 -25.10 -4.52 -29.61
N LYS A 103 -25.43 -3.74 -28.58
CA LYS A 103 -24.45 -3.28 -27.60
C LYS A 103 -23.94 -4.47 -26.79
N ILE A 104 -22.63 -4.50 -26.49
CA ILE A 104 -22.07 -5.64 -25.78
C ILE A 104 -22.62 -5.76 -24.35
N SER A 105 -23.15 -4.68 -23.79
CA SER A 105 -23.86 -4.71 -22.49
C SER A 105 -25.14 -5.57 -22.51
N GLU A 106 -25.67 -5.92 -23.69
CA GLU A 106 -26.85 -6.76 -23.81
C GLU A 106 -26.55 -8.26 -23.70
N PHE A 107 -25.29 -8.65 -23.91
CA PHE A 107 -24.86 -10.04 -23.84
C PHE A 107 -24.79 -10.56 -22.40
N GLY A 108 -25.37 -11.76 -22.17
CA GLY A 108 -25.43 -12.39 -20.85
C GLY A 108 -24.07 -12.52 -20.17
N ALA A 109 -23.02 -12.93 -20.91
CA ALA A 109 -21.66 -13.06 -20.40
C ALA A 109 -21.07 -11.72 -19.90
N ILE A 110 -21.41 -10.60 -20.53
CA ILE A 110 -20.96 -9.27 -20.11
C ILE A 110 -21.74 -8.81 -18.87
N LYS A 111 -23.06 -9.01 -18.85
CA LYS A 111 -23.89 -8.73 -17.68
C LYS A 111 -23.43 -9.49 -16.45
N GLU A 112 -23.14 -10.77 -16.58
CA GLU A 112 -22.61 -11.60 -15.49
C GLU A 112 -21.28 -11.08 -14.95
N LYS A 113 -20.33 -10.71 -15.83
CA LYS A 113 -19.04 -10.13 -15.42
C LYS A 113 -19.22 -8.81 -14.65
N ILE A 114 -20.06 -7.90 -15.16
CA ILE A 114 -20.36 -6.62 -14.53
C ILE A 114 -20.99 -6.84 -13.15
N CYS A 115 -21.98 -7.73 -13.06
CA CYS A 115 -22.66 -8.06 -11.80
C CYS A 115 -21.67 -8.63 -10.77
N THR A 116 -20.82 -9.58 -11.18
CA THR A 116 -19.81 -10.18 -10.33
C THR A 116 -18.80 -9.14 -9.82
N MET A 117 -18.32 -8.25 -10.69
CA MET A 117 -17.41 -7.17 -10.30
C MET A 117 -18.06 -6.20 -9.31
N ALA A 118 -19.31 -5.79 -9.57
CA ALA A 118 -20.06 -4.89 -8.69
C ALA A 118 -20.27 -5.50 -7.30
N THR A 119 -20.67 -6.76 -7.24
CA THR A 119 -20.90 -7.49 -5.98
C THR A 119 -19.61 -7.62 -5.16
N ARG A 120 -18.51 -7.98 -5.81
CA ARG A 120 -17.20 -8.08 -5.14
C ARG A 120 -16.71 -6.73 -4.61
N LEU A 121 -16.86 -5.66 -5.38
CA LEU A 121 -16.49 -4.31 -4.95
C LEU A 121 -17.33 -3.82 -3.78
N TYR A 122 -18.63 -4.12 -3.78
CA TYR A 122 -19.49 -3.82 -2.64
C TYR A 122 -19.02 -4.54 -1.37
N GLY A 123 -18.74 -5.84 -1.46
CA GLY A 123 -18.20 -6.62 -0.34
C GLY A 123 -16.89 -6.08 0.19
N LEU A 124 -15.94 -5.72 -0.69
CA LEU A 124 -14.67 -5.10 -0.32
C LEU A 124 -14.87 -3.76 0.39
N GLU A 125 -15.73 -2.89 -0.14
CA GLU A 125 -16.02 -1.59 0.48
C GLU A 125 -16.57 -1.73 1.89
N ARG A 126 -17.52 -2.64 2.09
CA ARG A 126 -18.10 -2.91 3.42
C ARG A 126 -17.07 -3.47 4.40
N SER A 127 -16.18 -4.33 3.92
CA SER A 127 -15.09 -4.89 4.73
C SER A 127 -14.14 -3.80 5.23
N TRP A 128 -13.70 -2.89 4.35
CA TRP A 128 -12.81 -1.80 4.75
C TRP A 128 -13.46 -0.78 5.66
N ASN A 129 -14.74 -0.45 5.43
CA ASN A 129 -15.49 0.44 6.33
C ASN A 129 -15.59 -0.14 7.73
N ARG A 130 -15.83 -1.45 7.85
CA ARG A 130 -15.85 -2.14 9.15
C ARG A 130 -14.50 -2.14 9.83
N VAL A 131 -13.42 -2.45 9.09
CA VAL A 131 -12.05 -2.44 9.64
C VAL A 131 -11.64 -1.04 10.08
N ALA A 132 -11.96 0.01 9.30
CA ALA A 132 -11.67 1.38 9.67
C ALA A 132 -12.37 1.77 10.98
N HIS A 133 -13.65 1.44 11.11
CA HIS A 133 -14.41 1.70 12.35
C HIS A 133 -13.80 1.00 13.57
N GLN A 134 -13.35 -0.26 13.44
CA GLN A 134 -12.71 -1.00 14.53
C GLN A 134 -11.34 -0.44 14.97
N ILE A 135 -10.74 0.44 14.18
CA ILE A 135 -9.46 1.07 14.51
C ILE A 135 -9.68 2.38 15.25
N ASP A 136 -10.82 3.03 14.98
CA ASP A 136 -11.19 4.30 15.62
C ASP A 136 -11.79 4.09 17.03
N GLU A 137 -12.17 2.85 17.38
CA GLU A 137 -12.59 2.41 18.72
C GLU A 137 -11.38 2.00 19.59
#